data_0fab590174ce669b5676e3a44be0391d
#
_entry.id   0fab590174ce669b5676e3a44be0391d
#
_cell.length_a   1.000
_cell.length_b   1.000
_cell.length_c   1.000
_cell.angle_alpha   90.00
_cell.angle_beta   90.00
_cell.angle_gamma   90.00
#
_symmetry.space_group_name_H-M   'P 1'
#
loop_
_entity.id
_entity.type
_entity.pdbx_description
1 polymer ?
#
loop_
_entity_poly.entity_id
_entity_poly.type
_entity_poly.pdbx_seq_one_letter_code
_entity_poly.pdbx_strand_id
1 'polypeptide(L)'
;QPTAHYAMGGIPTDVNARVLSDATGTVLPGVYSAGESACVSVHGANRLGTNSLLDIVVFGKRAGQSMVDYVSSTKPMALSDNAAEDLTNKIENLMEKDHSLEFSVPRIREELQDTMEENAKIFRSEDSLEKQTKILSDLRDRYQNVTISDKGKVFNTELLEAIELEYLLDMSDTTVASALHRKESRGAHSRVDHVERDDKNWLKHSFAFKNGESVKLEYKDVELGNYEPKER
;
A
#
# COMPACT_ATOMS: atom_id res chain seq x y z
N GLN A 1 15.73 -20.12 -4.41
CA GLN A 1 15.55 -19.20 -3.28
C GLN A 1 14.15 -18.60 -3.32
N PRO A 2 13.53 -18.34 -2.15
CA PRO A 2 12.26 -17.64 -2.08
C PRO A 2 12.38 -16.24 -2.72
N THR A 3 11.38 -15.87 -3.51
CA THR A 3 11.38 -14.58 -4.21
C THR A 3 10.02 -13.91 -3.99
N ALA A 4 10.00 -12.64 -3.65
CA ALA A 4 8.79 -11.85 -3.63
C ALA A 4 8.28 -11.71 -5.08
N HIS A 5 7.03 -12.14 -5.32
CA HIS A 5 6.43 -12.17 -6.65
C HIS A 5 5.12 -11.39 -6.73
N TYR A 6 4.30 -11.42 -5.68
CA TYR A 6 2.98 -10.82 -5.65
C TYR A 6 2.72 -10.19 -4.28
N ALA A 7 2.19 -8.98 -4.26
CA ALA A 7 1.78 -8.33 -3.04
C ALA A 7 0.38 -8.79 -2.63
N MET A 8 0.29 -9.62 -1.58
CA MET A 8 -0.99 -9.95 -0.95
C MET A 8 -1.42 -8.81 -0.04
N GLY A 9 -2.68 -8.42 -0.14
CA GLY A 9 -3.19 -7.21 0.49
C GLY A 9 -3.46 -6.14 -0.55
N GLY A 10 -3.45 -4.88 -0.15
CA GLY A 10 -3.72 -3.74 -1.02
C GLY A 10 -4.89 -2.90 -0.53
N ILE A 11 -5.46 -2.10 -1.41
CA ILE A 11 -6.60 -1.24 -1.13
C ILE A 11 -7.82 -2.11 -0.80
N PRO A 12 -8.40 -2.04 0.42
CA PRO A 12 -9.52 -2.89 0.80
C PRO A 12 -10.76 -2.55 0.00
N THR A 13 -11.40 -3.58 -0.54
CA THR A 13 -12.64 -3.42 -1.33
C THR A 13 -13.72 -4.39 -0.90
N ASP A 14 -14.96 -4.07 -1.23
CA ASP A 14 -16.05 -5.03 -1.23
C ASP A 14 -16.06 -5.89 -2.51
N VAL A 15 -17.02 -6.83 -2.59
CA VAL A 15 -17.17 -7.73 -3.74
C VAL A 15 -17.57 -7.03 -5.06
N ASN A 16 -17.94 -5.76 -5.02
CA ASN A 16 -18.20 -4.92 -6.18
C ASN A 16 -17.04 -3.99 -6.52
N ALA A 17 -15.86 -4.26 -5.94
CA ALA A 17 -14.63 -3.51 -6.10
C ALA A 17 -14.70 -2.05 -5.59
N ARG A 18 -15.69 -1.70 -4.76
CA ARG A 18 -15.80 -0.39 -4.14
C ARG A 18 -14.81 -0.31 -2.97
N VAL A 19 -14.01 0.76 -2.92
CA VAL A 19 -13.02 0.96 -1.86
C VAL A 19 -13.69 1.19 -0.51
N LEU A 20 -13.13 0.55 0.52
CA LEU A 20 -13.57 0.71 1.91
C LEU A 20 -12.72 1.77 2.62
N SER A 21 -13.37 2.70 3.30
CA SER A 21 -12.70 3.77 4.06
C SER A 21 -12.32 3.36 5.49
N ASP A 22 -12.85 2.25 5.99
CA ASP A 22 -12.61 1.77 7.35
C ASP A 22 -12.78 0.24 7.46
N ALA A 23 -12.43 -0.31 8.62
CA ALA A 23 -12.57 -1.72 8.92
C ALA A 23 -14.02 -2.17 9.14
N THR A 24 -14.98 -1.25 9.31
CA THR A 24 -16.41 -1.58 9.48
C THR A 24 -17.10 -1.85 8.15
N GLY A 25 -16.45 -1.52 7.02
CA GLY A 25 -16.97 -1.76 5.68
C GLY A 25 -17.66 -0.56 5.05
N THR A 26 -17.43 0.65 5.55
CA THR A 26 -17.95 1.88 4.95
C THR A 26 -17.33 2.10 3.57
N VAL A 27 -18.17 2.22 2.55
CA VAL A 27 -17.72 2.43 1.16
C VAL A 27 -17.32 3.88 0.94
N LEU A 28 -16.18 4.11 0.31
CA LEU A 28 -15.75 5.42 -0.18
C LEU A 28 -16.41 5.67 -1.56
N PRO A 29 -17.38 6.60 -1.67
CA PRO A 29 -18.14 6.77 -2.89
C PRO A 29 -17.29 7.19 -4.08
N GLY A 30 -17.48 6.54 -5.23
CA GLY A 30 -16.80 6.89 -6.48
C GLY A 30 -15.37 6.38 -6.62
N VAL A 31 -14.84 5.67 -5.62
CA VAL A 31 -13.49 5.09 -5.68
C VAL A 31 -13.57 3.57 -5.78
N TYR A 32 -12.82 3.00 -6.73
CA TYR A 32 -12.81 1.58 -7.04
C TYR A 32 -11.39 1.06 -7.18
N SER A 33 -11.17 -0.22 -6.84
CA SER A 33 -9.90 -0.91 -7.05
C SER A 33 -10.14 -2.37 -7.35
N ALA A 34 -9.37 -2.97 -8.27
CA ALA A 34 -9.43 -4.38 -8.64
C ALA A 34 -8.06 -4.90 -9.06
N GLY A 35 -7.82 -6.20 -8.92
CA GLY A 35 -6.55 -6.85 -9.24
C GLY A 35 -5.51 -6.67 -8.12
N GLU A 36 -4.23 -6.72 -8.47
CA GLU A 36 -3.14 -6.75 -7.48
C GLU A 36 -3.09 -5.53 -6.55
N SER A 37 -3.54 -4.36 -7.01
CA SER A 37 -3.63 -3.16 -6.18
C SER A 37 -4.74 -3.23 -5.12
N ALA A 38 -5.70 -4.16 -5.25
CA ALA A 38 -6.87 -4.29 -4.39
C ALA A 38 -6.75 -5.47 -3.43
N CYS A 39 -7.51 -5.39 -2.34
CA CYS A 39 -7.72 -6.51 -1.42
C CYS A 39 -9.21 -6.77 -1.22
N VAL A 40 -9.79 -7.61 -2.09
CA VAL A 40 -11.15 -8.14 -1.92
C VAL A 40 -11.17 -9.40 -1.04
N SER A 41 -10.02 -9.81 -0.51
CA SER A 41 -9.85 -10.95 0.40
C SER A 41 -9.91 -12.36 -0.23
N VAL A 42 -9.80 -12.48 -1.56
CA VAL A 42 -9.86 -13.80 -2.23
C VAL A 42 -8.55 -14.57 -2.23
N HIS A 43 -7.44 -13.93 -1.90
CA HIS A 43 -6.11 -14.55 -1.89
C HIS A 43 -5.66 -15.00 -0.49
N GLY A 44 -6.28 -14.51 0.55
CA GLY A 44 -5.82 -14.75 1.92
C GLY A 44 -4.40 -14.23 2.12
N ALA A 45 -3.61 -14.97 2.91
CA ALA A 45 -2.24 -14.57 3.23
C ALA A 45 -1.20 -15.00 2.16
N ASN A 46 -1.59 -15.81 1.17
CA ASN A 46 -0.74 -16.19 0.05
C ASN A 46 -1.58 -16.65 -1.15
N ARG A 47 -1.43 -15.96 -2.26
CA ARG A 47 -2.17 -16.22 -3.51
C ARG A 47 -1.80 -17.58 -4.10
N LEU A 48 -2.80 -18.35 -4.49
CA LEU A 48 -2.61 -19.55 -5.32
C LEU A 48 -2.23 -19.18 -6.75
N GLY A 49 -1.45 -20.02 -7.40
CA GLY A 49 -1.04 -19.85 -8.79
C GLY A 49 -2.25 -19.62 -9.70
N THR A 50 -2.11 -18.73 -10.68
CA THR A 50 -3.11 -18.28 -11.66
C THR A 50 -4.31 -17.47 -11.11
N ASN A 51 -4.57 -17.46 -9.82
CA ASN A 51 -5.71 -16.73 -9.24
C ASN A 51 -5.64 -15.21 -9.45
N SER A 52 -4.46 -14.63 -9.70
CA SER A 52 -4.36 -13.21 -10.07
C SER A 52 -5.11 -12.87 -11.35
N LEU A 53 -5.08 -13.77 -12.37
CA LEU A 53 -5.81 -13.56 -13.62
C LEU A 53 -7.32 -13.63 -13.39
N LEU A 54 -7.79 -14.55 -12.54
CA LEU A 54 -9.21 -14.64 -12.18
C LEU A 54 -9.65 -13.38 -11.42
N ASP A 55 -8.85 -12.90 -10.48
CA ASP A 55 -9.10 -11.67 -9.73
C ASP A 55 -9.28 -10.47 -10.69
N ILE A 56 -8.30 -10.21 -11.56
CA ILE A 56 -8.35 -9.12 -12.52
C ILE A 56 -9.61 -9.19 -13.41
N VAL A 57 -9.94 -10.35 -13.95
CA VAL A 57 -11.08 -10.51 -14.86
C VAL A 57 -12.41 -10.39 -14.13
N VAL A 58 -12.56 -11.06 -12.99
CA VAL A 58 -13.83 -11.08 -12.24
C VAL A 58 -14.12 -9.73 -11.59
N PHE A 59 -13.17 -9.21 -10.82
CA PHE A 59 -13.40 -7.98 -10.07
C PHE A 59 -13.23 -6.73 -10.94
N GLY A 60 -12.41 -6.76 -12.00
CA GLY A 60 -12.40 -5.71 -13.00
C GLY A 60 -13.76 -5.56 -13.71
N LYS A 61 -14.41 -6.69 -14.08
CA LYS A 61 -15.77 -6.66 -14.63
C LYS A 61 -16.79 -6.12 -13.62
N ARG A 62 -16.74 -6.58 -12.37
CA ARG A 62 -17.65 -6.10 -11.31
C ARG A 62 -17.45 -4.61 -11.01
N ALA A 63 -16.19 -4.14 -10.99
CA ALA A 63 -15.87 -2.73 -10.86
C ALA A 63 -16.52 -1.91 -11.98
N GLY A 64 -16.36 -2.32 -13.24
CA GLY A 64 -16.94 -1.63 -14.38
C GLY A 64 -18.47 -1.55 -14.31
N GLN A 65 -19.14 -2.64 -13.94
CA GLN A 65 -20.60 -2.63 -13.75
C GLN A 65 -21.03 -1.67 -12.64
N SER A 66 -20.37 -1.74 -11.48
CA SER A 66 -20.65 -0.87 -10.33
C SER A 66 -20.38 0.61 -10.62
N MET A 67 -19.33 0.90 -11.42
CA MET A 67 -19.04 2.27 -11.89
C MET A 67 -20.15 2.82 -12.80
N VAL A 68 -20.66 2.00 -13.72
CA VAL A 68 -21.78 2.40 -14.60
C VAL A 68 -23.02 2.75 -13.79
N ASP A 69 -23.38 1.92 -12.82
CA ASP A 69 -24.52 2.16 -11.93
C ASP A 69 -24.34 3.44 -11.13
N TYR A 70 -23.13 3.65 -10.58
CA TYR A 70 -22.80 4.84 -9.81
C TYR A 70 -22.90 6.12 -10.66
N VAL A 71 -22.27 6.17 -11.83
CA VAL A 71 -22.27 7.35 -12.71
C VAL A 71 -23.69 7.65 -13.22
N SER A 72 -24.50 6.60 -13.47
CA SER A 72 -25.88 6.79 -13.93
C SER A 72 -26.81 7.34 -12.86
N SER A 73 -26.49 7.13 -11.58
CA SER A 73 -27.30 7.54 -10.43
C SER A 73 -26.78 8.78 -9.68
N THR A 74 -25.53 9.18 -9.95
CA THR A 74 -24.86 10.24 -9.20
C THR A 74 -24.57 11.45 -10.10
N LYS A 75 -24.87 12.63 -9.61
CA LYS A 75 -24.46 13.88 -10.29
C LYS A 75 -23.00 14.18 -9.98
N PRO A 76 -22.21 14.68 -10.96
CA PRO A 76 -20.87 15.17 -10.69
C PRO A 76 -20.87 16.20 -9.57
N MET A 77 -19.95 16.04 -8.62
CA MET A 77 -19.72 17.07 -7.60
C MET A 77 -18.92 18.22 -8.21
N ALA A 78 -19.27 19.45 -7.83
CA ALA A 78 -18.43 20.58 -8.16
C ALA A 78 -17.09 20.46 -7.39
N LEU A 79 -16.00 20.64 -8.09
CA LEU A 79 -14.68 20.78 -7.44
C LEU A 79 -14.59 22.17 -6.82
N SER A 80 -13.91 22.30 -5.68
CA SER A 80 -13.53 23.61 -5.16
C SER A 80 -12.49 24.27 -6.07
N ASP A 81 -12.49 25.59 -6.14
CA ASP A 81 -11.56 26.34 -7.00
C ASP A 81 -10.07 26.04 -6.68
N ASN A 82 -9.79 25.63 -5.46
CA ASN A 82 -8.46 25.30 -4.97
C ASN A 82 -8.17 23.77 -4.86
N ALA A 83 -8.99 22.92 -5.49
CA ALA A 83 -8.86 21.45 -5.36
C ALA A 83 -7.49 20.88 -5.76
N ALA A 84 -6.74 21.57 -6.61
CA ALA A 84 -5.42 21.18 -7.06
C ALA A 84 -4.28 22.00 -6.43
N GLU A 85 -4.58 22.94 -5.53
CA GLU A 85 -3.61 23.92 -5.03
C GLU A 85 -2.44 23.24 -4.30
N ASP A 86 -2.71 22.28 -3.41
CA ASP A 86 -1.68 21.57 -2.66
C ASP A 86 -0.72 20.81 -3.57
N LEU A 87 -1.25 20.12 -4.59
CA LEU A 87 -0.45 19.38 -5.56
C LEU A 87 0.36 20.35 -6.44
N THR A 88 -0.23 21.46 -6.85
CA THR A 88 0.44 22.48 -7.65
C THR A 88 1.62 23.09 -6.86
N ASN A 89 1.39 23.49 -5.63
CA ASN A 89 2.42 24.02 -4.74
C ASN A 89 3.55 23.01 -4.52
N LYS A 90 3.21 21.73 -4.36
CA LYS A 90 4.20 20.66 -4.22
C LYS A 90 5.09 20.53 -5.48
N ILE A 91 4.47 20.52 -6.66
CA ILE A 91 5.19 20.44 -7.95
C ILE A 91 6.09 21.68 -8.11
N GLU A 92 5.58 22.87 -7.86
CA GLU A 92 6.35 24.11 -7.95
C GLU A 92 7.54 24.09 -7.00
N ASN A 93 7.36 23.69 -5.76
CA ASN A 93 8.45 23.54 -4.80
C ASN A 93 9.54 22.56 -5.27
N LEU A 94 9.18 21.43 -5.89
CA LEU A 94 10.16 20.50 -6.47
C LEU A 94 10.90 21.09 -7.67
N MET A 95 10.21 21.89 -8.49
CA MET A 95 10.78 22.55 -9.65
C MET A 95 11.72 23.72 -9.29
N GLU A 96 11.49 24.39 -8.18
CA GLU A 96 12.25 25.57 -7.76
C GLU A 96 13.51 25.24 -6.96
N LYS A 97 13.53 24.13 -6.21
CA LYS A 97 14.70 23.76 -5.39
C LYS A 97 15.94 23.52 -6.23
N ASP A 98 17.08 24.02 -5.76
CA ASP A 98 18.37 23.71 -6.35
C ASP A 98 18.71 22.23 -6.21
N HIS A 99 19.29 21.63 -7.26
CA HIS A 99 19.64 20.22 -7.25
C HIS A 99 20.74 19.89 -6.24
N SER A 100 20.54 18.82 -5.47
CA SER A 100 21.51 18.24 -4.56
C SER A 100 21.57 16.73 -4.73
N LEU A 101 22.77 16.19 -4.94
CA LEU A 101 22.97 14.74 -5.05
C LEU A 101 22.60 13.98 -3.77
N GLU A 102 22.75 14.62 -2.62
CA GLU A 102 22.41 14.02 -1.32
C GLU A 102 20.92 13.72 -1.19
N PHE A 103 20.08 14.63 -1.72
CA PHE A 103 18.62 14.53 -1.69
C PHE A 103 18.03 14.16 -3.05
N SER A 104 18.78 13.45 -3.88
CA SER A 104 18.29 13.01 -5.18
C SER A 104 17.33 11.81 -5.03
N VAL A 105 16.30 11.78 -5.88
CA VAL A 105 15.29 10.71 -5.92
C VAL A 105 15.90 9.32 -6.05
N PRO A 106 16.84 9.07 -7.01
CA PRO A 106 17.43 7.75 -7.17
C PRO A 106 18.12 7.23 -5.90
N ARG A 107 18.83 8.10 -5.18
CA ARG A 107 19.57 7.70 -3.97
C ARG A 107 18.64 7.31 -2.83
N ILE A 108 17.58 8.08 -2.58
CA ILE A 108 16.60 7.74 -1.53
C ILE A 108 15.84 6.48 -1.90
N ARG A 109 15.48 6.32 -3.18
CA ARG A 109 14.79 5.13 -3.70
C ARG A 109 15.63 3.87 -3.57
N GLU A 110 16.90 3.91 -3.95
CA GLU A 110 17.83 2.78 -3.86
C GLU A 110 17.96 2.32 -2.39
N GLU A 111 18.20 3.25 -1.47
CA GLU A 111 18.29 2.94 -0.04
C GLU A 111 16.98 2.38 0.52
N LEU A 112 15.82 2.90 0.09
CA LEU A 112 14.53 2.35 0.46
C LEU A 112 14.39 0.89 -0.01
N GLN A 113 14.74 0.62 -1.25
CA GLN A 113 14.65 -0.73 -1.83
C GLN A 113 15.57 -1.71 -1.12
N ASP A 114 16.83 -1.35 -0.93
CA ASP A 114 17.84 -2.21 -0.29
C ASP A 114 17.47 -2.52 1.16
N THR A 115 17.05 -1.52 1.91
CA THR A 115 16.70 -1.71 3.32
C THR A 115 15.38 -2.48 3.51
N MET A 116 14.38 -2.24 2.66
CA MET A 116 13.15 -3.06 2.64
C MET A 116 13.43 -4.51 2.25
N GLU A 117 14.35 -4.74 1.28
CA GLU A 117 14.81 -6.07 0.91
C GLU A 117 15.48 -6.78 2.10
N GLU A 118 16.35 -6.08 2.83
CA GLU A 118 17.10 -6.63 3.96
C GLU A 118 16.19 -6.92 5.17
N ASN A 119 15.35 -5.96 5.56
CA ASN A 119 14.70 -5.98 6.87
C ASN A 119 13.22 -6.42 6.83
N ALA A 120 12.52 -6.31 5.71
CA ALA A 120 11.06 -6.48 5.64
C ALA A 120 10.55 -7.43 4.54
N LYS A 121 11.43 -8.07 3.76
CA LYS A 121 11.02 -8.90 2.61
C LYS A 121 10.37 -10.22 3.02
N ILE A 122 11.13 -11.30 3.17
CA ILE A 122 10.59 -12.66 3.36
C ILE A 122 10.67 -13.06 4.82
N PHE A 123 11.87 -13.06 5.38
CA PHE A 123 12.11 -13.44 6.78
C PHE A 123 12.21 -12.18 7.64
N ARG A 124 11.31 -12.06 8.58
CA ARG A 124 11.10 -10.86 9.41
C ARG A 124 11.29 -11.19 10.87
N SER A 125 11.81 -10.24 11.64
CA SER A 125 11.83 -10.28 13.10
C SER A 125 11.39 -8.94 13.67
N GLU A 126 11.10 -8.89 14.97
CA GLU A 126 10.81 -7.63 15.66
C GLU A 126 11.97 -6.65 15.46
N ASP A 127 13.21 -7.09 15.71
CA ASP A 127 14.42 -6.28 15.58
C ASP A 127 14.59 -5.71 14.15
N SER A 128 14.41 -6.55 13.11
CA SER A 128 14.57 -6.11 11.73
C SER A 128 13.50 -5.10 11.31
N LEU A 129 12.25 -5.31 11.74
CA LEU A 129 11.14 -4.40 11.44
C LEU A 129 11.23 -3.09 12.22
N GLU A 130 11.68 -3.11 13.48
CA GLU A 130 11.96 -1.89 14.24
C GLU A 130 13.13 -1.09 13.65
N LYS A 131 14.19 -1.79 13.20
CA LYS A 131 15.28 -1.15 12.45
C LYS A 131 14.74 -0.46 11.20
N GLN A 132 13.89 -1.16 10.43
CA GLN A 132 13.29 -0.58 9.22
C GLN A 132 12.39 0.62 9.51
N THR A 133 11.62 0.59 10.60
CA THR A 133 10.80 1.74 11.01
C THR A 133 11.64 3.01 11.21
N LYS A 134 12.83 2.88 11.84
CA LYS A 134 13.74 4.02 12.04
C LYS A 134 14.34 4.52 10.73
N ILE A 135 14.71 3.60 9.82
CA ILE A 135 15.23 3.95 8.50
C ILE A 135 14.14 4.67 7.68
N LEU A 136 12.89 4.21 7.72
CA LEU A 136 11.79 4.89 7.02
C LEU A 136 11.56 6.31 7.52
N SER A 137 11.68 6.55 8.83
CA SER A 137 11.62 7.91 9.39
C SER A 137 12.73 8.81 8.85
N ASP A 138 13.98 8.33 8.80
CA ASP A 138 15.10 9.10 8.22
C ASP A 138 14.91 9.37 6.72
N LEU A 139 14.49 8.34 5.95
CA LEU A 139 14.24 8.50 4.53
C LEU A 139 13.12 9.50 4.25
N ARG A 140 12.12 9.57 5.11
CA ARG A 140 11.01 10.52 5.02
C ARG A 140 11.49 11.95 5.32
N ASP A 141 12.32 12.15 6.35
CA ASP A 141 12.92 13.45 6.65
C ASP A 141 13.78 13.94 5.47
N ARG A 142 14.53 13.04 4.86
CA ARG A 142 15.34 13.36 3.66
C ARG A 142 14.44 13.65 2.44
N TYR A 143 13.33 12.95 2.29
CA TYR A 143 12.35 13.21 1.22
C TYR A 143 11.79 14.64 1.28
N GLN A 144 11.61 15.23 2.45
CA GLN A 144 11.17 16.64 2.57
C GLN A 144 12.11 17.61 1.84
N ASN A 145 13.38 17.21 1.70
CA ASN A 145 14.42 18.00 1.03
C ASN A 145 14.75 17.46 -0.39
N VAL A 146 13.95 16.55 -0.91
CA VAL A 146 14.19 15.95 -2.23
C VAL A 146 14.28 17.03 -3.31
N THR A 147 15.21 16.84 -4.22
CA THR A 147 15.49 17.74 -5.34
C THR A 147 15.55 16.98 -6.65
N ILE A 148 15.19 17.65 -7.73
CA ILE A 148 15.27 17.12 -9.08
C ILE A 148 16.20 17.99 -9.93
N SER A 149 16.90 17.37 -10.88
CA SER A 149 17.82 18.06 -11.79
C SER A 149 17.12 18.57 -13.03
N ASP A 150 16.16 17.80 -13.57
CA ASP A 150 15.38 18.20 -14.72
C ASP A 150 14.28 19.21 -14.32
N LYS A 151 14.39 20.42 -14.84
CA LYS A 151 13.43 21.52 -14.64
C LYS A 151 12.48 21.68 -15.83
N GLY A 152 12.51 20.75 -16.78
CA GLY A 152 11.60 20.73 -17.93
C GLY A 152 10.15 20.42 -17.51
N LYS A 153 9.19 20.94 -18.28
CA LYS A 153 7.74 20.69 -18.05
C LYS A 153 7.16 19.64 -18.98
N VAL A 154 7.99 19.02 -19.83
CA VAL A 154 7.56 18.04 -20.83
C VAL A 154 8.38 16.77 -20.65
N PHE A 155 7.71 15.63 -20.45
CA PHE A 155 8.33 14.33 -20.21
C PHE A 155 9.35 14.33 -19.04
N ASN A 156 9.08 15.09 -17.99
CA ASN A 156 9.93 15.11 -16.80
C ASN A 156 9.67 13.86 -15.95
N THR A 157 10.39 12.79 -16.25
CA THR A 157 10.28 11.51 -15.53
C THR A 157 10.85 11.61 -14.11
N GLU A 158 11.84 12.48 -13.87
CA GLU A 158 12.41 12.69 -12.54
C GLU A 158 11.39 13.34 -11.59
N LEU A 159 10.59 14.29 -12.07
CA LEU A 159 9.48 14.87 -11.32
C LEU A 159 8.43 13.79 -10.97
N LEU A 160 8.08 12.93 -11.93
CA LEU A 160 7.14 11.84 -11.68
C LEU A 160 7.69 10.88 -10.62
N GLU A 161 8.95 10.46 -10.75
CA GLU A 161 9.63 9.61 -9.78
C GLU A 161 9.74 10.23 -8.39
N ALA A 162 9.89 11.56 -8.30
CA ALA A 162 9.88 12.26 -7.02
C ALA A 162 8.51 12.17 -6.32
N ILE A 163 7.43 12.31 -7.09
CA ILE A 163 6.06 12.16 -6.57
C ILE A 163 5.77 10.71 -6.17
N GLU A 164 6.16 9.75 -7.00
CA GLU A 164 5.99 8.32 -6.72
C GLU A 164 6.76 7.86 -5.48
N LEU A 165 7.94 8.43 -5.21
CA LEU A 165 8.75 8.09 -4.05
C LEU A 165 8.03 8.35 -2.73
N GLU A 166 7.21 9.39 -2.64
CA GLU A 166 6.38 9.63 -1.46
C GLU A 166 5.39 8.48 -1.23
N TYR A 167 4.73 8.02 -2.30
CA TYR A 167 3.79 6.90 -2.21
C TYR A 167 4.50 5.58 -1.86
N LEU A 168 5.72 5.37 -2.36
CA LEU A 168 6.52 4.21 -1.96
C LEU A 168 6.89 4.25 -0.47
N LEU A 169 7.22 5.41 0.07
CA LEU A 169 7.46 5.60 1.51
C LEU A 169 6.20 5.32 2.33
N ASP A 170 5.02 5.82 1.90
CA ASP A 170 3.74 5.56 2.57
C ASP A 170 3.37 4.09 2.56
N MET A 171 3.56 3.40 1.44
CA MET A 171 3.32 1.96 1.33
C MET A 171 4.29 1.15 2.18
N SER A 172 5.55 1.58 2.28
CA SER A 172 6.56 0.93 3.13
C SER A 172 6.22 1.08 4.61
N ASP A 173 5.81 2.27 5.07
CA ASP A 173 5.35 2.51 6.45
C ASP A 173 4.18 1.58 6.82
N THR A 174 3.15 1.52 5.96
CA THR A 174 1.98 0.67 6.23
C THR A 174 2.32 -0.82 6.24
N THR A 175 3.23 -1.24 5.36
CA THR A 175 3.72 -2.63 5.28
C THR A 175 4.51 -3.01 6.53
N VAL A 176 5.48 -2.19 6.93
CA VAL A 176 6.34 -2.45 8.09
C VAL A 176 5.53 -2.41 9.38
N ALA A 177 4.67 -1.41 9.56
CA ALA A 177 3.80 -1.31 10.73
C ALA A 177 2.87 -2.52 10.85
N SER A 178 2.24 -2.95 9.75
CA SER A 178 1.37 -4.13 9.74
C SER A 178 2.14 -5.41 10.06
N ALA A 179 3.34 -5.59 9.50
CA ALA A 179 4.19 -6.74 9.73
C ALA A 179 4.72 -6.80 11.17
N LEU A 180 5.10 -5.66 11.74
CA LEU A 180 5.61 -5.56 13.11
C LEU A 180 4.54 -5.95 14.15
N HIS A 181 3.31 -5.49 13.93
CA HIS A 181 2.20 -5.74 14.85
C HIS A 181 1.65 -7.17 14.75
N ARG A 182 1.76 -7.84 13.60
CA ARG A 182 1.28 -9.21 13.42
C ARG A 182 2.29 -10.23 13.96
N LYS A 183 2.06 -10.71 15.17
CA LYS A 183 2.94 -11.64 15.90
C LYS A 183 2.57 -13.11 15.63
N GLU A 184 2.60 -13.49 14.37
CA GLU A 184 2.42 -14.86 13.86
C GLU A 184 3.12 -15.02 12.52
N SER A 185 3.21 -16.24 12.00
CA SER A 185 3.54 -16.53 10.61
C SER A 185 2.32 -17.07 9.87
N ARG A 186 1.97 -16.46 8.69
CA ARG A 186 0.81 -16.84 7.88
C ARG A 186 1.06 -16.55 6.41
N GLY A 187 1.07 -17.59 5.59
CA GLY A 187 1.26 -17.45 4.14
C GLY A 187 2.59 -16.79 3.80
N ALA A 188 2.56 -15.65 3.15
CA ALA A 188 3.76 -14.89 2.78
C ALA A 188 4.35 -14.08 3.93
N HIS A 189 3.62 -13.88 5.03
CA HIS A 189 4.14 -13.24 6.23
C HIS A 189 4.87 -14.26 7.09
N SER A 190 6.21 -14.23 7.08
CA SER A 190 7.06 -15.14 7.84
C SER A 190 7.85 -14.40 8.92
N ARG A 191 7.55 -14.70 10.17
CA ARG A 191 8.23 -14.16 11.36
C ARG A 191 9.14 -15.24 11.96
N VAL A 192 10.45 -15.00 11.95
CA VAL A 192 11.42 -15.96 12.54
C VAL A 192 11.34 -16.02 14.07
N ASP A 193 10.78 -15.00 14.69
CA ASP A 193 10.52 -14.87 16.13
C ASP A 193 9.09 -15.28 16.55
N HIS A 194 8.17 -15.48 15.57
CA HIS A 194 6.81 -15.95 15.75
C HIS A 194 6.44 -16.93 14.63
N VAL A 195 7.06 -18.12 14.64
CA VAL A 195 6.98 -19.08 13.52
C VAL A 195 5.62 -19.74 13.34
N GLU A 196 4.83 -19.82 14.43
CA GLU A 196 3.55 -20.49 14.41
C GLU A 196 2.43 -19.59 13.87
N ARG A 197 1.42 -20.22 13.25
CA ARG A 197 0.16 -19.58 12.89
C ARG A 197 -0.75 -19.51 14.12
N ASP A 198 -1.37 -18.37 14.36
CA ASP A 198 -2.24 -18.14 15.51
C ASP A 198 -3.66 -17.73 15.05
N ASP A 199 -4.50 -18.71 14.78
CA ASP A 199 -5.89 -18.47 14.35
C ASP A 199 -6.76 -17.85 15.46
N LYS A 200 -6.40 -18.02 16.72
CA LYS A 200 -7.16 -17.47 17.84
C LYS A 200 -7.07 -15.95 17.91
N ASN A 201 -5.89 -15.40 17.68
CA ASN A 201 -5.65 -13.97 17.83
C ASN A 201 -5.56 -13.26 16.47
N TRP A 202 -5.17 -13.96 15.39
CA TRP A 202 -4.78 -13.36 14.12
C TRP A 202 -5.59 -13.79 12.89
N LEU A 203 -6.68 -14.55 13.06
CA LEU A 203 -7.60 -14.86 11.95
C LEU A 203 -8.44 -13.62 11.61
N LYS A 204 -7.76 -12.55 11.20
CA LYS A 204 -8.33 -11.24 10.91
C LYS A 204 -7.50 -10.48 9.90
N HIS A 205 -8.15 -9.59 9.17
CA HIS A 205 -7.49 -8.61 8.31
C HIS A 205 -6.89 -7.48 9.15
N SER A 206 -5.74 -6.98 8.75
CA SER A 206 -5.15 -5.74 9.26
C SER A 206 -5.44 -4.61 8.27
N PHE A 207 -6.03 -3.53 8.76
CA PHE A 207 -6.27 -2.29 8.00
C PHE A 207 -5.28 -1.25 8.51
N ALA A 208 -4.43 -0.74 7.63
CA ALA A 208 -3.45 0.28 7.95
C ALA A 208 -3.91 1.63 7.40
N PHE A 209 -4.00 2.63 8.27
CA PHE A 209 -4.38 4.00 7.94
C PHE A 209 -3.20 4.92 8.20
N LYS A 210 -2.73 5.58 7.16
CA LYS A 210 -1.71 6.61 7.28
C LYS A 210 -2.36 7.89 7.84
N ASN A 211 -1.79 8.44 8.90
CA ASN A 211 -2.20 9.70 9.51
C ASN A 211 -0.95 10.55 9.82
N GLY A 212 -0.59 11.40 8.88
CA GLY A 212 0.68 12.12 8.93
C GLY A 212 1.86 11.14 8.96
N GLU A 213 2.70 11.22 9.99
CA GLU A 213 3.87 10.34 10.15
C GLU A 213 3.54 8.99 10.82
N SER A 214 2.34 8.83 11.37
CA SER A 214 1.94 7.61 12.07
C SER A 214 1.08 6.69 11.22
N VAL A 215 1.12 5.39 11.54
CA VAL A 215 0.22 4.38 10.98
C VAL A 215 -0.67 3.84 12.09
N LYS A 216 -1.98 4.03 11.94
CA LYS A 216 -3.00 3.44 12.80
C LYS A 216 -3.42 2.09 12.23
N LEU A 217 -3.51 1.06 13.06
CA LEU A 217 -4.00 -0.26 12.67
C LEU A 217 -5.39 -0.52 13.25
N GLU A 218 -6.27 -1.03 12.40
CA GLU A 218 -7.58 -1.58 12.78
C GLU A 218 -7.67 -3.02 12.27
N TYR A 219 -8.61 -3.79 12.81
CA TYR A 219 -8.76 -5.19 12.46
C TYR A 219 -10.21 -5.52 12.14
N LYS A 220 -10.38 -6.46 11.19
CA LYS A 220 -11.68 -7.01 10.81
C LYS A 220 -11.57 -8.53 10.73
N ASP A 221 -12.55 -9.23 11.26
CA ASP A 221 -12.57 -10.69 11.19
C ASP A 221 -12.67 -11.18 9.74
N VAL A 222 -12.08 -12.35 9.49
CA VAL A 222 -12.16 -13.01 8.18
C VAL A 222 -13.50 -13.72 8.06
N GLU A 223 -14.19 -13.52 6.94
CA GLU A 223 -15.39 -14.27 6.58
C GLU A 223 -15.00 -15.63 5.98
N LEU A 224 -15.19 -16.71 6.72
CA LEU A 224 -14.77 -18.07 6.33
C LEU A 224 -15.77 -18.75 5.36
N GLY A 225 -16.98 -18.25 5.28
CA GLY A 225 -18.03 -18.88 4.47
C GLY A 225 -18.33 -20.31 4.94
N ASN A 226 -18.24 -21.28 4.01
CA ASN A 226 -18.50 -22.68 4.27
C ASN A 226 -17.25 -23.51 4.62
N TYR A 227 -16.10 -22.87 4.74
CA TYR A 227 -14.81 -23.56 4.93
C TYR A 227 -14.17 -23.15 6.25
N GLU A 228 -13.64 -24.14 6.95
CA GLU A 228 -12.84 -23.89 8.15
C GLU A 228 -11.35 -23.79 7.78
N PRO A 229 -10.57 -22.97 8.53
CA PRO A 229 -9.13 -22.91 8.37
C PRO A 229 -8.50 -24.29 8.59
N LYS A 230 -7.59 -24.69 7.70
CA LYS A 230 -6.83 -25.95 7.86
C LYS A 230 -5.35 -25.63 7.92
N GLU A 231 -4.61 -26.45 8.62
CA GLU A 231 -3.15 -26.46 8.53
C GLU A 231 -2.73 -26.86 7.11
N ARG A 232 -1.64 -26.27 6.66
CA ARG A 232 -1.00 -26.60 5.39
C ARG A 232 0.12 -27.60 5.59
#